data_97a51e64ec43ed71d83cbab0893f5e3b
#
_entry.id   97a51e64ec43ed71d83cbab0893f5e3b
#
_cell.length_a   1.000
_cell.length_b   1.000
_cell.length_c   1.000
_cell.angle_alpha   90.00
_cell.angle_beta   90.00
_cell.angle_gamma   90.00
#
_symmetry.space_group_name_H-M   'P 1'
#
loop_
_entity.id
_entity.type
_entity.pdbx_description
1 polymer ?
#
loop_
_entity_poly.entity_id
_entity_poly.type
_entity_poly.pdbx_seq_one_letter_code
_entity_poly.pdbx_strand_id
1 'polypeptide(L)'
;MGDNSCEICHSVAKYKCSKCNKTHYCCKEHQIQDWPVHKGDCQPCKVIHNSAKGNILIATRVITTWSTIEKERPLIVLPYSGNDNRNGSMDEMCIGCFKVINPQVNKTCSKCGWPVCGPTCELIPDHARNECHILAKSQFIPSLYGSCMVIQVLRCLLLKEEHPKRYQTLIGMESNYANRMDDPRSSFKSVHTTEAIKKYFHEDITIEEKDVAILLGIISSNGLSQMADVIERNDERFTMYVYYYACIASHSCVPNARSVIRDTGRLELIATRPIQPGEEITISYIALLNGTLQRKESCARYYFTCDCPRCVDPTELGTHFSSIKCQQCRTGYISLHMGNSAMVQWICGDCSQTRPIDQVEDVLDYFDMESKLSCDLQECSMRTVKQFESILTRYEGKVLHENHYLLYAFREDFIRVMYKFLEQGPNGWNTSKRTARDVKIIKTKMVKIVRMLLKTVNVFTPGPRSLRGKLLYYLCIGLRDKDALNQNDGSSMGYNNLNDKGVAQDYKVQIHNVAPELKTTAIEAIKILSLEPQGTEDALFVVELKKILGTE
;
A
#
# COMPACT_ATOMS: atom_id res chain seq x y z
N MET A 1 -2.12 6.63 -26.04
CA MET A 1 -3.17 6.36 -27.06
C MET A 1 -4.10 5.37 -26.42
N GLY A 2 -5.42 5.68 -26.31
CA GLY A 2 -6.37 4.75 -25.72
C GLY A 2 -6.44 3.50 -26.59
N ASP A 3 -6.39 2.35 -25.94
CA ASP A 3 -6.55 1.07 -26.60
C ASP A 3 -7.99 0.95 -27.09
N ASN A 4 -8.24 1.40 -28.35
CA ASN A 4 -9.55 1.35 -29.01
C ASN A 4 -9.75 -0.03 -29.66
N SER A 5 -9.30 -1.11 -29.00
CA SER A 5 -9.49 -2.49 -29.46
C SER A 5 -10.80 -3.07 -28.96
N CYS A 6 -11.39 -3.95 -29.75
CA CYS A 6 -12.58 -4.71 -29.39
C CYS A 6 -12.29 -5.68 -28.24
N GLU A 7 -13.15 -5.70 -27.23
CA GLU A 7 -12.99 -6.55 -26.07
C GLU A 7 -12.98 -8.06 -26.42
N ILE A 8 -13.65 -8.44 -27.49
CA ILE A 8 -13.78 -9.85 -27.91
C ILE A 8 -12.68 -10.29 -28.87
N CYS A 9 -12.41 -9.50 -29.93
CA CYS A 9 -11.52 -9.95 -31.00
C CYS A 9 -10.25 -9.10 -31.16
N HIS A 10 -10.05 -8.09 -30.29
CA HIS A 10 -8.90 -7.19 -30.26
C HIS A 10 -8.65 -6.40 -31.57
N SER A 11 -9.56 -6.47 -32.54
CA SER A 11 -9.51 -5.62 -33.73
C SER A 11 -9.89 -4.16 -33.39
N VAL A 12 -9.63 -3.24 -34.31
CA VAL A 12 -9.97 -1.83 -34.13
C VAL A 12 -11.47 -1.69 -33.85
N ALA A 13 -11.80 -1.07 -32.72
CA ALA A 13 -13.19 -0.90 -32.31
C ALA A 13 -13.83 0.31 -33.00
N LYS A 14 -15.10 0.16 -33.40
CA LYS A 14 -15.93 1.19 -34.02
C LYS A 14 -16.98 1.74 -33.06
N TYR A 15 -17.31 1.01 -32.02
CA TYR A 15 -18.39 1.32 -31.07
C TYR A 15 -17.88 1.29 -29.64
N LYS A 16 -18.56 2.02 -28.78
CA LYS A 16 -18.37 1.99 -27.33
C LYS A 16 -19.67 1.53 -26.66
N CYS A 17 -19.57 0.88 -25.51
CA CYS A 17 -20.75 0.67 -24.68
C CYS A 17 -21.39 2.01 -24.34
N SER A 18 -22.64 2.21 -24.76
CA SER A 18 -23.37 3.47 -24.54
C SER A 18 -23.63 3.77 -23.06
N LYS A 19 -23.55 2.74 -22.20
CA LYS A 19 -23.83 2.88 -20.77
C LYS A 19 -22.58 3.28 -19.96
N CYS A 20 -21.43 2.63 -20.20
CA CYS A 20 -20.19 2.94 -19.46
C CYS A 20 -19.18 3.77 -20.26
N ASN A 21 -19.28 3.83 -21.58
CA ASN A 21 -18.35 4.50 -22.50
C ASN A 21 -16.86 4.03 -22.39
N LYS A 22 -16.62 2.91 -21.71
CA LYS A 22 -15.27 2.38 -21.43
C LYS A 22 -14.92 1.17 -22.28
N THR A 23 -15.85 0.24 -22.46
CA THR A 23 -15.66 -0.97 -23.24
C THR A 23 -15.94 -0.73 -24.70
N HIS A 24 -15.05 -1.20 -25.57
CA HIS A 24 -15.05 -0.95 -27.00
C HIS A 24 -15.35 -2.22 -27.79
N TYR A 25 -16.06 -2.10 -28.90
CA TYR A 25 -16.46 -3.21 -29.78
C TYR A 25 -16.27 -2.86 -31.24
N CYS A 26 -15.86 -3.84 -32.05
CA CYS A 26 -15.79 -3.64 -33.50
C CYS A 26 -17.16 -3.69 -34.19
N CYS A 27 -18.12 -4.41 -33.58
CA CYS A 27 -19.48 -4.60 -34.08
C CYS A 27 -20.47 -4.80 -32.94
N LYS A 28 -21.77 -4.75 -33.25
CA LYS A 28 -22.86 -4.91 -32.28
C LYS A 28 -22.98 -6.36 -31.77
N GLU A 29 -22.64 -7.31 -32.62
CA GLU A 29 -22.62 -8.75 -32.31
C GLU A 29 -21.63 -9.05 -31.19
N HIS A 30 -20.41 -8.48 -31.23
CA HIS A 30 -19.43 -8.64 -30.18
C HIS A 30 -19.84 -7.93 -28.88
N GLN A 31 -20.56 -6.80 -28.95
CA GLN A 31 -21.15 -6.18 -27.76
C GLN A 31 -22.22 -7.08 -27.12
N ILE A 32 -23.05 -7.73 -27.91
CA ILE A 32 -24.08 -8.67 -27.43
C ILE A 32 -23.41 -9.92 -26.84
N GLN A 33 -22.38 -10.44 -27.51
CA GLN A 33 -21.63 -11.62 -27.05
C GLN A 33 -20.95 -11.35 -25.71
N ASP A 34 -20.36 -10.16 -25.51
CA ASP A 34 -19.69 -9.76 -24.28
C ASP A 34 -20.67 -9.37 -23.15
N TRP A 35 -21.90 -9.00 -23.49
CA TRP A 35 -22.85 -8.46 -22.52
C TRP A 35 -23.08 -9.33 -21.26
N PRO A 36 -23.14 -10.68 -21.32
CA PRO A 36 -23.26 -11.51 -20.13
C PRO A 36 -22.13 -11.30 -19.11
N VAL A 37 -20.93 -10.98 -19.58
CA VAL A 37 -19.74 -10.68 -18.78
C VAL A 37 -19.72 -9.18 -18.45
N HIS A 38 -19.75 -8.33 -19.47
CA HIS A 38 -19.65 -6.88 -19.35
C HIS A 38 -20.72 -6.24 -18.47
N LYS A 39 -21.99 -6.72 -18.52
CA LYS A 39 -23.06 -6.19 -17.65
C LYS A 39 -22.67 -6.21 -16.18
N GLY A 40 -21.84 -7.17 -15.78
CA GLY A 40 -21.30 -7.30 -14.45
C GLY A 40 -20.41 -6.12 -14.05
N ASP A 41 -19.65 -5.57 -14.98
CA ASP A 41 -18.65 -4.51 -14.74
C ASP A 41 -19.11 -3.14 -15.27
N CYS A 42 -20.22 -3.11 -16.00
CA CYS A 42 -20.77 -1.90 -16.60
C CYS A 42 -21.32 -0.93 -15.54
N GLN A 43 -20.61 0.16 -15.29
CA GLN A 43 -20.95 1.20 -14.32
C GLN A 43 -21.33 0.67 -12.92
N PRO A 44 -20.43 -0.04 -12.24
CA PRO A 44 -20.72 -0.56 -10.90
C PRO A 44 -20.85 0.55 -9.84
N CYS A 45 -20.42 1.77 -10.15
CA CYS A 45 -20.47 2.92 -9.25
C CYS A 45 -20.87 4.21 -9.97
N LYS A 46 -21.30 5.21 -9.19
CA LYS A 46 -21.55 6.58 -9.65
C LYS A 46 -21.10 7.59 -8.60
N VAL A 47 -20.77 8.79 -9.05
CA VAL A 47 -20.49 9.93 -8.19
C VAL A 47 -21.80 10.63 -7.85
N ILE A 48 -22.00 10.94 -6.57
CA ILE A 48 -23.09 11.78 -6.08
C ILE A 48 -22.53 12.86 -5.16
N HIS A 49 -23.24 13.98 -5.02
CA HIS A 49 -22.91 15.01 -4.06
C HIS A 49 -23.56 14.71 -2.70
N ASN A 50 -22.75 14.74 -1.65
CA ASN A 50 -23.18 14.64 -0.26
C ASN A 50 -22.88 15.97 0.44
N SER A 51 -23.85 16.54 1.16
CA SER A 51 -23.74 17.87 1.79
C SER A 51 -22.63 17.96 2.86
N ALA A 52 -22.28 16.84 3.50
CA ALA A 52 -21.26 16.81 4.56
C ALA A 52 -19.86 16.45 4.05
N LYS A 53 -19.77 15.64 2.97
CA LYS A 53 -18.49 15.08 2.48
C LYS A 53 -18.09 15.57 1.09
N GLY A 54 -18.95 16.37 0.42
CA GLY A 54 -18.75 16.75 -0.98
C GLY A 54 -19.08 15.59 -1.93
N ASN A 55 -18.30 15.39 -2.97
CA ASN A 55 -18.52 14.28 -3.90
C ASN A 55 -18.09 12.94 -3.28
N ILE A 56 -18.97 11.96 -3.35
CA ILE A 56 -18.73 10.59 -2.88
C ILE A 56 -19.02 9.57 -3.98
N LEU A 57 -18.43 8.40 -3.87
CA LEU A 57 -18.62 7.28 -4.80
C LEU A 57 -19.58 6.27 -4.17
N ILE A 58 -20.68 5.94 -4.83
CA ILE A 58 -21.63 4.93 -4.36
C ILE A 58 -21.79 3.79 -5.35
N ALA A 59 -22.06 2.58 -4.83
CA ALA A 59 -22.37 1.42 -5.65
C ALA A 59 -23.75 1.55 -6.31
N THR A 60 -23.85 1.19 -7.58
CA THR A 60 -25.14 1.20 -8.33
C THR A 60 -25.83 -0.17 -8.33
N ARG A 61 -25.09 -1.22 -7.94
CA ARG A 61 -25.55 -2.61 -7.87
C ARG A 61 -24.71 -3.36 -6.84
N VAL A 62 -25.03 -4.62 -6.56
CA VAL A 62 -24.17 -5.49 -5.76
C VAL A 62 -22.82 -5.65 -6.46
N ILE A 63 -21.75 -5.38 -5.73
CA ILE A 63 -20.36 -5.60 -6.17
C ILE A 63 -19.79 -6.71 -5.29
N THR A 64 -19.37 -7.82 -5.90
CA THR A 64 -18.79 -8.94 -5.16
C THR A 64 -17.34 -8.68 -4.80
N THR A 65 -16.85 -9.35 -3.76
CA THR A 65 -15.42 -9.30 -3.38
C THR A 65 -14.54 -9.66 -4.59
N TRP A 66 -13.41 -9.01 -4.75
CA TRP A 66 -12.47 -9.14 -5.88
C TRP A 66 -12.91 -8.48 -7.19
N SER A 67 -14.14 -8.02 -7.30
CA SER A 67 -14.57 -7.30 -8.50
C SER A 67 -13.83 -5.97 -8.62
N THR A 68 -13.39 -5.67 -9.83
CA THR A 68 -12.91 -4.32 -10.16
C THR A 68 -14.10 -3.36 -10.21
N ILE A 69 -14.04 -2.31 -9.41
CA ILE A 69 -15.06 -1.25 -9.35
C ILE A 69 -14.80 -0.23 -10.46
N GLU A 70 -13.53 0.18 -10.58
CA GLU A 70 -13.12 1.20 -11.53
C GLU A 70 -11.67 0.96 -11.96
N LYS A 71 -11.36 1.32 -13.23
CA LYS A 71 -9.99 1.36 -13.78
C LYS A 71 -9.76 2.72 -14.39
N GLU A 72 -8.77 3.45 -13.89
CA GLU A 72 -8.49 4.78 -14.39
C GLU A 72 -7.02 5.05 -14.63
N ARG A 73 -6.73 6.00 -15.51
CA ARG A 73 -5.39 6.56 -15.69
C ARG A 73 -5.27 7.80 -14.81
N PRO A 74 -4.06 8.13 -14.34
CA PRO A 74 -3.87 9.35 -13.55
C PRO A 74 -4.25 10.59 -14.38
N LEU A 75 -4.80 11.58 -13.69
CA LEU A 75 -4.97 12.92 -14.25
C LEU A 75 -3.60 13.55 -14.49
N ILE A 76 -2.67 13.32 -13.57
CA ILE A 76 -1.31 13.82 -13.62
C ILE A 76 -0.37 12.88 -12.86
N VAL A 77 0.89 12.82 -13.32
CA VAL A 77 1.99 12.06 -12.71
C VAL A 77 3.06 13.05 -12.25
N LEU A 78 3.42 12.98 -10.98
CA LEU A 78 4.25 13.96 -10.30
C LEU A 78 5.44 13.29 -9.58
N PRO A 79 6.57 13.98 -9.40
CA PRO A 79 7.60 13.53 -8.49
C PRO A 79 7.11 13.58 -7.04
N TYR A 80 7.68 12.74 -6.18
CA TYR A 80 7.42 12.74 -4.74
C TYR A 80 8.76 12.68 -3.98
N SER A 81 9.00 13.61 -3.09
CA SER A 81 10.26 13.66 -2.34
C SER A 81 10.30 12.78 -1.09
N GLY A 82 9.20 12.10 -0.75
CA GLY A 82 9.09 11.36 0.50
C GLY A 82 9.13 12.26 1.75
N ASN A 83 9.21 11.61 2.92
CA ASN A 83 9.47 12.30 4.19
C ASN A 83 10.97 12.35 4.51
N ASP A 84 11.84 11.96 3.57
CA ASP A 84 13.28 11.89 3.77
C ASP A 84 13.92 13.27 3.81
N ASN A 85 15.05 13.35 4.52
CA ASN A 85 15.91 14.54 4.72
C ASN A 85 16.54 15.12 3.43
N ARG A 86 15.98 14.82 2.25
CA ARG A 86 16.50 15.25 0.92
C ARG A 86 16.16 16.70 0.58
N ASN A 87 15.73 17.52 1.53
CA ASN A 87 15.37 18.93 1.31
C ASN A 87 14.41 19.18 0.12
N GLY A 88 13.71 18.14 -0.36
CA GLY A 88 12.82 18.22 -1.52
C GLY A 88 13.56 18.46 -2.84
N SER A 89 14.86 18.14 -2.94
CA SER A 89 15.65 18.23 -4.18
C SER A 89 15.36 17.05 -5.12
N MET A 90 15.71 17.19 -6.40
CA MET A 90 15.57 16.18 -7.45
C MET A 90 16.89 15.76 -8.08
N ASP A 91 18.03 16.07 -7.48
CA ASP A 91 19.36 15.76 -7.99
C ASP A 91 19.68 14.26 -8.09
N GLU A 92 19.06 13.44 -7.25
CA GLU A 92 19.16 11.98 -7.27
C GLU A 92 17.94 11.30 -7.91
N MET A 93 17.12 12.02 -8.66
CA MET A 93 15.87 11.52 -9.21
C MET A 93 15.77 11.75 -10.73
N CYS A 94 15.43 10.70 -11.46
CA CYS A 94 15.12 10.80 -12.89
C CYS A 94 13.88 11.64 -13.13
N ILE A 95 13.98 12.76 -13.83
CA ILE A 95 12.84 13.63 -14.12
C ILE A 95 11.78 12.96 -15.02
N GLY A 96 12.17 11.95 -15.82
CA GLY A 96 11.24 11.22 -16.68
C GLY A 96 10.39 10.21 -15.92
N CYS A 97 11.01 9.31 -15.13
CA CYS A 97 10.31 8.19 -14.49
C CYS A 97 10.33 8.21 -12.97
N PHE A 98 10.95 9.23 -12.34
CA PHE A 98 11.06 9.43 -10.89
C PHE A 98 11.74 8.29 -10.11
N LYS A 99 12.53 7.47 -10.82
CA LYS A 99 13.39 6.48 -10.21
C LYS A 99 14.60 7.16 -9.58
N VAL A 100 15.06 6.66 -8.43
CA VAL A 100 16.32 7.08 -7.84
C VAL A 100 17.47 6.72 -8.76
N ILE A 101 18.37 7.66 -8.98
CA ILE A 101 19.54 7.50 -9.84
C ILE A 101 20.80 7.54 -8.98
N ASN A 102 21.75 6.68 -9.26
CA ASN A 102 23.07 6.78 -8.66
C ASN A 102 23.79 8.03 -9.21
N PRO A 103 24.17 9.01 -8.37
CA PRO A 103 24.83 10.23 -8.82
C PRO A 103 26.16 10.01 -9.57
N GLN A 104 26.79 8.85 -9.35
CA GLN A 104 28.06 8.49 -10.00
C GLN A 104 27.87 8.06 -11.49
N VAL A 105 26.64 7.79 -11.92
CA VAL A 105 26.31 7.38 -13.30
C VAL A 105 25.55 8.49 -14.02
N ASN A 106 25.86 9.74 -13.75
CA ASN A 106 25.16 10.94 -14.21
C ASN A 106 24.89 10.93 -15.73
N LYS A 107 23.68 10.45 -16.10
CA LYS A 107 23.08 10.73 -17.39
C LYS A 107 22.11 11.88 -17.21
N THR A 108 22.24 12.88 -18.06
CA THR A 108 21.36 14.06 -18.06
C THR A 108 20.61 14.15 -19.37
N CYS A 109 19.44 14.77 -19.34
CA CYS A 109 18.69 15.08 -20.55
C CYS A 109 19.52 15.99 -21.45
N SER A 110 19.65 15.65 -22.71
CA SER A 110 20.46 16.38 -23.71
C SER A 110 19.96 17.80 -23.95
N LYS A 111 18.70 18.10 -23.61
CA LYS A 111 18.07 19.41 -23.83
C LYS A 111 18.10 20.29 -22.58
N CYS A 112 17.62 19.77 -21.42
CA CYS A 112 17.47 20.59 -20.20
C CYS A 112 18.54 20.32 -19.15
N GLY A 113 19.41 19.33 -19.33
CA GLY A 113 20.47 19.00 -18.37
C GLY A 113 20.01 18.31 -17.07
N TRP A 114 18.72 18.06 -16.89
CA TRP A 114 18.19 17.40 -15.69
C TRP A 114 18.48 15.90 -15.68
N PRO A 115 18.61 15.26 -14.49
CA PRO A 115 18.95 13.85 -14.37
C PRO A 115 17.93 12.92 -15.04
N VAL A 116 18.41 11.95 -15.81
CA VAL A 116 17.59 10.89 -16.46
C VAL A 116 18.27 9.53 -16.37
N CYS A 117 17.51 8.44 -16.33
CA CYS A 117 18.07 7.07 -16.39
C CYS A 117 18.80 6.79 -17.71
N GLY A 118 18.36 7.43 -18.80
CA GLY A 118 18.90 7.26 -20.14
C GLY A 118 17.96 7.81 -21.22
N PRO A 119 18.26 7.56 -22.51
CA PRO A 119 17.52 8.12 -23.65
C PRO A 119 16.02 7.83 -23.63
N THR A 120 15.62 6.65 -23.15
CA THR A 120 14.19 6.28 -23.02
C THR A 120 13.46 7.21 -22.06
N CYS A 121 14.08 7.57 -20.94
CA CYS A 121 13.47 8.47 -19.95
C CYS A 121 13.46 9.93 -20.42
N GLU A 122 14.45 10.34 -21.23
CA GLU A 122 14.48 11.66 -21.87
C GLU A 122 13.30 11.85 -22.83
N LEU A 123 12.84 10.77 -23.48
CA LEU A 123 11.75 10.79 -24.44
C LEU A 123 10.36 10.52 -23.84
N ILE A 124 10.25 10.34 -22.52
CA ILE A 124 8.94 10.18 -21.86
C ILE A 124 8.09 11.43 -22.15
N PRO A 125 6.87 11.27 -22.68
CA PRO A 125 6.04 12.40 -23.11
C PRO A 125 5.80 13.44 -22.01
N ASP A 126 5.60 13.00 -20.77
CA ASP A 126 5.36 13.88 -19.62
C ASP A 126 6.56 14.78 -19.30
N HIS A 127 7.78 14.38 -19.68
CA HIS A 127 8.97 15.23 -19.62
C HIS A 127 9.23 15.96 -20.93
N ALA A 128 9.35 15.21 -22.01
CA ALA A 128 9.85 15.71 -23.29
C ALA A 128 8.97 16.80 -23.93
N ARG A 129 7.65 16.75 -23.68
CA ARG A 129 6.67 17.71 -24.23
C ARG A 129 6.31 18.83 -23.27
N ASN A 130 6.40 18.56 -21.96
CA ASN A 130 5.98 19.50 -20.93
C ASN A 130 7.15 20.37 -20.45
N GLU A 131 7.72 20.06 -19.29
CA GLU A 131 8.66 20.96 -18.62
C GLU A 131 10.05 21.05 -19.27
N CYS A 132 10.44 20.11 -20.14
CA CYS A 132 11.81 20.03 -20.67
C CYS A 132 12.26 21.33 -21.37
N HIS A 133 11.40 21.92 -22.20
CA HIS A 133 11.74 23.14 -22.94
C HIS A 133 11.84 24.39 -22.06
N ILE A 134 11.04 24.46 -20.98
CA ILE A 134 11.06 25.54 -20.00
C ILE A 134 12.32 25.41 -19.13
N LEU A 135 12.62 24.20 -18.66
CA LEU A 135 13.82 23.92 -17.88
C LEU A 135 15.10 24.20 -18.66
N ALA A 136 15.11 23.94 -19.97
CA ALA A 136 16.26 24.18 -20.85
C ALA A 136 16.60 25.67 -20.98
N LYS A 137 15.61 26.56 -20.86
CA LYS A 137 15.81 28.03 -20.90
C LYS A 137 16.12 28.61 -19.54
N SER A 138 15.70 27.95 -18.47
CA SER A 138 15.84 28.44 -17.10
C SER A 138 17.23 28.11 -16.51
N GLN A 139 17.63 28.86 -15.49
CA GLN A 139 18.78 28.54 -14.65
C GLN A 139 18.38 27.69 -13.43
N PHE A 140 17.19 27.11 -13.43
CA PHE A 140 16.67 26.29 -12.34
C PHE A 140 17.30 24.89 -12.38
N ILE A 141 17.95 24.49 -11.29
CA ILE A 141 18.69 23.23 -11.21
C ILE A 141 18.06 22.25 -10.22
N PRO A 142 18.22 20.92 -10.42
CA PRO A 142 17.55 19.90 -9.60
C PRO A 142 17.99 19.89 -8.13
N SER A 143 19.19 20.36 -7.79
CA SER A 143 19.72 20.39 -6.43
C SER A 143 19.16 21.53 -5.55
N LEU A 144 18.37 22.45 -6.10
CA LEU A 144 17.76 23.51 -5.33
C LEU A 144 16.72 22.95 -4.35
N TYR A 145 16.68 23.56 -3.16
CA TYR A 145 15.66 23.25 -2.17
C TYR A 145 14.26 23.38 -2.75
N GLY A 146 13.42 22.37 -2.52
CA GLY A 146 12.03 22.38 -3.00
C GLY A 146 11.85 22.22 -4.50
N SER A 147 12.89 21.85 -5.28
CA SER A 147 12.79 21.65 -6.73
C SER A 147 11.71 20.64 -7.10
N CYS A 148 11.47 19.63 -6.27
CA CYS A 148 10.37 18.69 -6.43
C CYS A 148 8.99 19.38 -6.45
N MET A 149 8.73 20.30 -5.51
CA MET A 149 7.46 21.06 -5.44
C MET A 149 7.31 22.00 -6.65
N VAL A 150 8.39 22.63 -7.07
CA VAL A 150 8.38 23.46 -8.28
C VAL A 150 7.99 22.64 -9.51
N ILE A 151 8.59 21.47 -9.73
CA ILE A 151 8.23 20.58 -10.84
C ILE A 151 6.77 20.09 -10.71
N GLN A 152 6.28 19.79 -9.50
CA GLN A 152 4.88 19.43 -9.28
C GLN A 152 3.93 20.53 -9.77
N VAL A 153 4.19 21.78 -9.36
CA VAL A 153 3.36 22.93 -9.76
C VAL A 153 3.48 23.22 -11.25
N LEU A 154 4.71 23.21 -11.81
CA LEU A 154 4.93 23.40 -13.25
C LEU A 154 4.14 22.39 -14.08
N ARG A 155 4.17 21.10 -13.74
CA ARG A 155 3.39 20.08 -14.45
C ARG A 155 1.89 20.32 -14.37
N CYS A 156 1.37 20.78 -13.22
CA CYS A 156 -0.04 21.15 -13.10
C CYS A 156 -0.42 22.33 -13.99
N LEU A 157 0.44 23.34 -14.10
CA LEU A 157 0.20 24.52 -14.95
C LEU A 157 0.23 24.15 -16.43
N LEU A 158 1.22 23.37 -16.86
CA LEU A 158 1.35 22.89 -18.24
C LEU A 158 0.20 21.98 -18.65
N LEU A 159 -0.38 21.23 -17.71
CA LEU A 159 -1.58 20.44 -17.95
C LEU A 159 -2.78 21.31 -18.41
N LYS A 160 -2.84 22.58 -18.00
CA LYS A 160 -3.88 23.54 -18.41
C LYS A 160 -3.89 23.77 -19.91
N GLU A 161 -2.72 23.85 -20.52
CA GLU A 161 -2.55 24.09 -21.95
C GLU A 161 -2.76 22.82 -22.76
N GLU A 162 -2.14 21.72 -22.37
CA GLU A 162 -2.20 20.47 -23.12
C GLU A 162 -3.52 19.71 -22.96
N HIS A 163 -4.08 19.73 -21.73
CA HIS A 163 -5.27 18.95 -21.37
C HIS A 163 -6.27 19.76 -20.51
N PRO A 164 -6.90 20.82 -21.05
CA PRO A 164 -7.76 21.74 -20.28
C PRO A 164 -8.85 21.02 -19.44
N LYS A 165 -9.45 19.96 -19.97
CA LYS A 165 -10.49 19.18 -19.25
C LYS A 165 -9.93 18.46 -18.02
N ARG A 166 -8.71 17.89 -18.13
CA ARG A 166 -8.04 17.25 -16.99
C ARG A 166 -7.66 18.28 -15.94
N TYR A 167 -7.17 19.45 -16.37
CA TYR A 167 -6.85 20.55 -15.47
C TYR A 167 -8.09 21.03 -14.72
N GLN A 168 -9.23 21.24 -15.41
CA GLN A 168 -10.49 21.61 -14.75
C GLN A 168 -10.93 20.56 -13.71
N THR A 169 -10.75 19.27 -14.03
CA THR A 169 -11.01 18.19 -13.05
C THR A 169 -10.08 18.28 -11.85
N LEU A 170 -8.80 18.54 -12.08
CA LEU A 170 -7.77 18.66 -11.03
C LEU A 170 -8.07 19.82 -10.09
N ILE A 171 -8.31 21.03 -10.62
CA ILE A 171 -8.56 22.22 -9.79
C ILE A 171 -9.92 22.19 -9.07
N GLY A 172 -10.83 21.32 -9.48
CA GLY A 172 -12.09 21.05 -8.79
C GLY A 172 -11.97 20.11 -7.59
N MET A 173 -10.76 19.59 -7.29
CA MET A 173 -10.52 18.71 -6.14
C MET A 173 -10.27 19.51 -4.86
N GLU A 174 -10.43 18.83 -3.71
CA GLU A 174 -10.20 19.44 -2.39
C GLU A 174 -8.74 19.82 -2.20
N SER A 175 -8.51 21.08 -1.91
CA SER A 175 -7.18 21.65 -1.62
C SER A 175 -6.93 21.87 -0.13
N ASN A 176 -7.99 21.94 0.67
CA ASN A 176 -7.93 22.39 2.07
C ASN A 176 -7.20 23.75 2.24
N TYR A 177 -7.36 24.65 1.25
CA TYR A 177 -6.58 25.89 1.16
C TYR A 177 -6.61 26.71 2.45
N ALA A 178 -7.79 26.99 3.02
CA ALA A 178 -7.92 27.80 4.23
C ALA A 178 -7.11 27.20 5.41
N ASN A 179 -7.35 25.92 5.70
CA ASN A 179 -6.64 25.22 6.79
C ASN A 179 -5.12 25.16 6.58
N ARG A 180 -4.68 25.06 5.31
CA ARG A 180 -3.25 24.98 4.98
C ARG A 180 -2.56 26.33 5.11
N MET A 181 -3.24 27.43 4.88
CA MET A 181 -2.69 28.77 5.07
C MET A 181 -2.50 29.13 6.55
N ASP A 182 -3.29 28.51 7.43
CA ASP A 182 -3.12 28.61 8.88
C ASP A 182 -1.94 27.76 9.40
N ASP A 183 -1.46 26.78 8.61
CA ASP A 183 -0.27 25.99 8.94
C ASP A 183 1.01 26.67 8.41
N PRO A 184 1.92 27.13 9.30
CA PRO A 184 3.14 27.83 8.89
C PRO A 184 4.02 27.05 7.91
N ARG A 185 4.04 25.72 7.98
CA ARG A 185 4.84 24.88 7.08
C ARG A 185 4.27 24.85 5.67
N SER A 186 2.95 24.77 5.54
CA SER A 186 2.26 24.79 4.25
C SER A 186 2.34 26.17 3.60
N SER A 187 2.15 27.22 4.37
CA SER A 187 2.32 28.61 3.92
C SER A 187 3.75 28.87 3.43
N PHE A 188 4.77 28.51 4.20
CA PHE A 188 6.17 28.62 3.78
C PHE A 188 6.47 27.91 2.46
N LYS A 189 5.95 26.68 2.27
CA LYS A 189 6.14 25.92 1.02
C LYS A 189 5.52 26.65 -0.17
N SER A 190 4.35 27.24 0.00
CA SER A 190 3.65 27.98 -1.06
C SER A 190 4.41 29.23 -1.45
N VAL A 191 4.84 30.04 -0.49
CA VAL A 191 5.66 31.25 -0.70
C VAL A 191 6.95 30.88 -1.43
N HIS A 192 7.72 29.96 -0.87
CA HIS A 192 9.01 29.56 -1.44
C HIS A 192 8.89 29.01 -2.88
N THR A 193 7.87 28.18 -3.14
CA THR A 193 7.63 27.64 -4.49
C THR A 193 7.24 28.76 -5.46
N THR A 194 6.42 29.72 -5.02
CA THR A 194 6.01 30.87 -5.82
C THR A 194 7.19 31.75 -6.18
N GLU A 195 8.05 32.06 -5.20
CA GLU A 195 9.26 32.85 -5.42
C GLU A 195 10.21 32.17 -6.42
N ALA A 196 10.40 30.85 -6.29
CA ALA A 196 11.21 30.09 -7.22
C ALA A 196 10.63 30.14 -8.64
N ILE A 197 9.31 29.95 -8.82
CA ILE A 197 8.67 30.03 -10.14
C ILE A 197 8.82 31.45 -10.73
N LYS A 198 8.53 32.49 -9.97
CA LYS A 198 8.70 33.90 -10.41
C LYS A 198 10.13 34.25 -10.75
N LYS A 199 11.10 33.70 -10.02
CA LYS A 199 12.52 33.99 -10.26
C LYS A 199 13.05 33.31 -11.53
N TYR A 200 12.72 32.05 -11.74
CA TYR A 200 13.37 31.24 -12.78
C TYR A 200 12.52 31.03 -14.04
N PHE A 201 11.20 31.30 -13.98
CA PHE A 201 10.25 31.00 -15.06
C PHE A 201 9.33 32.18 -15.44
N HIS A 202 9.69 33.40 -15.03
CA HIS A 202 8.86 34.60 -15.25
C HIS A 202 8.55 34.90 -16.73
N GLU A 203 9.38 34.44 -17.66
CA GLU A 203 9.14 34.64 -19.10
C GLU A 203 8.05 33.70 -19.66
N ASP A 204 7.94 32.50 -19.08
CA ASP A 204 7.03 31.45 -19.58
C ASP A 204 5.77 31.32 -18.70
N ILE A 205 5.83 31.73 -17.40
CA ILE A 205 4.75 31.45 -16.43
C ILE A 205 4.45 32.67 -15.57
N THR A 206 3.15 33.05 -15.57
CA THR A 206 2.60 34.03 -14.60
C THR A 206 1.71 33.28 -13.62
N ILE A 207 2.00 33.43 -12.32
CA ILE A 207 1.26 32.75 -11.26
C ILE A 207 1.20 33.58 -9.97
N GLU A 208 0.10 33.45 -9.24
CA GLU A 208 -0.07 34.01 -7.91
C GLU A 208 0.21 32.97 -6.83
N GLU A 209 0.59 33.42 -5.63
CA GLU A 209 0.85 32.55 -4.49
C GLU A 209 -0.37 31.68 -4.13
N LYS A 210 -1.56 32.26 -4.23
CA LYS A 210 -2.83 31.55 -3.99
C LYS A 210 -2.98 30.34 -4.91
N ASP A 211 -2.65 30.47 -6.18
CA ASP A 211 -2.77 29.36 -7.14
C ASP A 211 -1.77 28.25 -6.82
N VAL A 212 -0.53 28.61 -6.45
CA VAL A 212 0.49 27.66 -5.99
C VAL A 212 0.00 26.93 -4.74
N ALA A 213 -0.54 27.65 -3.76
CA ALA A 213 -1.05 27.08 -2.52
C ALA A 213 -2.21 26.11 -2.77
N ILE A 214 -3.14 26.44 -3.68
CA ILE A 214 -4.23 25.57 -4.08
C ILE A 214 -3.68 24.29 -4.76
N LEU A 215 -2.76 24.41 -5.71
CA LEU A 215 -2.19 23.26 -6.42
C LEU A 215 -1.42 22.34 -5.48
N LEU A 216 -0.55 22.87 -4.62
CA LEU A 216 0.16 22.10 -3.60
C LEU A 216 -0.83 21.45 -2.60
N GLY A 217 -1.90 22.16 -2.26
CA GLY A 217 -2.98 21.66 -1.43
C GLY A 217 -3.69 20.46 -2.07
N ILE A 218 -4.06 20.56 -3.35
CA ILE A 218 -4.69 19.46 -4.12
C ILE A 218 -3.76 18.25 -4.16
N ILE A 219 -2.49 18.44 -4.50
CA ILE A 219 -1.49 17.37 -4.57
C ILE A 219 -1.37 16.67 -3.21
N SER A 220 -1.29 17.43 -2.14
CA SER A 220 -1.12 16.93 -0.78
C SER A 220 -2.34 16.19 -0.25
N SER A 221 -3.57 16.60 -0.68
CA SER A 221 -4.82 15.98 -0.24
C SER A 221 -5.21 14.76 -1.08
N ASN A 222 -4.85 14.75 -2.38
CA ASN A 222 -5.34 13.77 -3.34
C ASN A 222 -4.23 12.90 -3.96
N GLY A 223 -2.96 13.19 -3.68
CA GLY A 223 -1.85 12.42 -4.23
C GLY A 223 -1.74 11.03 -3.63
N LEU A 224 -1.73 10.01 -4.48
CA LEU A 224 -1.45 8.63 -4.12
C LEU A 224 -0.01 8.29 -4.51
N SER A 225 0.84 8.02 -3.53
CA SER A 225 2.22 7.59 -3.79
C SER A 225 2.28 6.06 -3.95
N GLN A 226 3.02 5.61 -4.94
CA GLN A 226 3.43 4.23 -5.02
C GLN A 226 4.75 4.11 -4.28
N MET A 227 4.67 3.90 -2.97
CA MET A 227 5.81 3.40 -2.21
C MET A 227 5.77 1.88 -2.34
N ALA A 228 6.52 1.34 -3.29
CA ALA A 228 6.83 -0.07 -3.29
C ALA A 228 7.80 -0.33 -2.13
N ASP A 229 7.54 -1.34 -1.29
CA ASP A 229 8.54 -1.96 -0.43
C ASP A 229 9.56 -2.65 -1.35
N VAL A 230 10.45 -1.87 -1.96
CA VAL A 230 11.40 -2.36 -2.95
C VAL A 230 12.57 -2.98 -2.22
N ILE A 231 12.82 -4.27 -2.48
CA ILE A 231 13.89 -5.07 -1.86
C ILE A 231 15.27 -4.57 -2.30
N GLU A 232 15.36 -3.99 -3.48
CA GLU A 232 16.59 -3.41 -4.02
C GLU A 232 16.49 -1.89 -4.08
N ARG A 233 17.33 -1.19 -3.32
CA ARG A 233 17.45 0.30 -3.33
C ARG A 233 17.61 0.91 -4.72
N ASN A 234 17.97 0.10 -5.73
CA ASN A 234 18.21 0.55 -7.09
C ASN A 234 16.93 0.74 -7.93
N ASP A 235 15.75 0.38 -7.43
CA ASP A 235 14.48 0.51 -8.18
C ASP A 235 13.40 1.35 -7.45
N GLU A 236 13.80 2.06 -6.39
CA GLU A 236 12.91 2.97 -5.68
C GLU A 236 12.41 4.07 -6.62
N ARG A 237 11.09 4.14 -6.79
CA ARG A 237 10.42 5.20 -7.55
C ARG A 237 9.64 6.07 -6.59
N PHE A 238 9.94 7.35 -6.64
CA PHE A 238 9.20 8.36 -5.88
C PHE A 238 8.17 9.03 -6.80
N THR A 239 7.13 8.29 -7.13
CA THR A 239 6.07 8.75 -8.02
C THR A 239 4.78 8.98 -7.24
N MET A 240 4.17 10.12 -7.47
CA MET A 240 2.84 10.47 -6.99
C MET A 240 1.87 10.59 -8.16
N TYR A 241 0.70 10.04 -7.99
CA TYR A 241 -0.36 10.05 -8.99
C TYR A 241 -1.60 10.72 -8.40
N VAL A 242 -2.28 11.55 -9.18
CA VAL A 242 -3.61 12.07 -8.84
C VAL A 242 -4.63 11.42 -9.76
N TYR A 243 -5.65 10.78 -9.17
CA TYR A 243 -6.71 10.09 -9.88
C TYR A 243 -8.05 10.74 -9.58
N TYR A 244 -9.04 10.57 -10.46
CA TYR A 244 -10.37 11.13 -10.25
C TYR A 244 -11.21 10.29 -9.30
N TYR A 245 -11.50 9.03 -9.67
CA TYR A 245 -12.38 8.17 -8.88
C TYR A 245 -11.78 7.74 -7.54
N ALA A 246 -10.49 7.46 -7.50
CA ALA A 246 -9.83 7.09 -6.24
C ALA A 246 -9.84 8.24 -5.22
N CYS A 247 -9.75 9.50 -5.68
CA CYS A 247 -9.80 10.66 -4.78
C CYS A 247 -11.22 11.00 -4.31
N ILE A 248 -12.26 10.57 -5.05
CA ILE A 248 -13.66 10.71 -4.63
C ILE A 248 -14.08 9.59 -3.65
N ALA A 249 -13.43 8.43 -3.69
CA ALA A 249 -13.69 7.37 -2.73
C ALA A 249 -13.28 7.81 -1.31
N SER A 250 -14.26 8.01 -0.44
CA SER A 250 -14.05 8.55 0.91
C SER A 250 -13.21 7.62 1.80
N HIS A 251 -12.64 8.17 2.86
CA HIS A 251 -11.91 7.38 3.84
C HIS A 251 -12.81 6.56 4.76
N SER A 252 -12.39 5.33 5.05
CA SER A 252 -12.87 4.54 6.19
C SER A 252 -11.71 3.72 6.80
N CYS A 253 -11.69 3.58 8.14
CA CYS A 253 -10.76 2.67 8.82
C CYS A 253 -11.17 1.19 8.71
N VAL A 254 -12.30 0.90 8.08
CA VAL A 254 -12.78 -0.43 7.67
C VAL A 254 -13.32 -0.35 6.23
N PRO A 255 -12.46 -0.06 5.26
CA PRO A 255 -12.86 0.23 3.90
C PRO A 255 -13.41 -1.02 3.19
N ASN A 256 -14.35 -0.81 2.25
CA ASN A 256 -14.91 -1.87 1.43
C ASN A 256 -14.21 -2.03 0.07
N ALA A 257 -13.27 -1.14 -0.24
CA ALA A 257 -12.44 -1.21 -1.44
C ALA A 257 -10.98 -0.90 -1.14
N ARG A 258 -10.11 -1.22 -2.09
CA ARG A 258 -8.70 -0.80 -2.11
C ARG A 258 -8.30 -0.29 -3.48
N SER A 259 -7.36 0.64 -3.50
CA SER A 259 -6.65 1.05 -4.71
C SER A 259 -5.43 0.16 -4.93
N VAL A 260 -5.21 -0.22 -6.20
CA VAL A 260 -4.01 -0.92 -6.67
C VAL A 260 -3.45 -0.15 -7.85
N ILE A 261 -2.24 0.36 -7.74
CA ILE A 261 -1.55 1.05 -8.84
C ILE A 261 -0.68 0.01 -9.55
N ARG A 262 -0.91 -0.20 -10.85
CA ARG A 262 -0.14 -1.12 -11.69
C ARG A 262 1.15 -0.46 -12.18
N ASP A 263 2.12 -1.24 -12.62
CA ASP A 263 3.42 -0.76 -13.15
C ASP A 263 3.28 0.28 -14.27
N THR A 264 2.15 0.26 -14.97
CA THR A 264 1.79 1.25 -16.02
C THR A 264 1.28 2.57 -15.45
N GLY A 265 1.18 2.73 -14.13
CA GLY A 265 0.54 3.88 -13.47
C GLY A 265 -1.01 3.86 -13.57
N ARG A 266 -1.63 2.78 -14.11
CA ARG A 266 -3.08 2.63 -14.08
C ARG A 266 -3.53 2.19 -12.70
N LEU A 267 -4.57 2.83 -12.16
CA LEU A 267 -5.18 2.45 -10.89
C LEU A 267 -6.40 1.54 -11.13
N GLU A 268 -6.53 0.54 -10.29
CA GLU A 268 -7.72 -0.31 -10.17
C GLU A 268 -8.29 -0.18 -8.76
N LEU A 269 -9.58 0.20 -8.64
CA LEU A 269 -10.33 0.06 -7.40
C LEU A 269 -10.92 -1.34 -7.34
N ILE A 270 -10.61 -2.10 -6.28
CA ILE A 270 -11.02 -3.49 -6.12
C ILE A 270 -11.83 -3.64 -4.83
N ALA A 271 -13.00 -4.26 -4.91
CA ALA A 271 -13.83 -4.55 -3.73
C ALA A 271 -13.13 -5.55 -2.80
N THR A 272 -13.04 -5.21 -1.51
CA THR A 272 -12.43 -6.06 -0.47
C THR A 272 -13.46 -6.91 0.28
N ARG A 273 -14.73 -6.55 0.20
CA ARG A 273 -15.91 -7.28 0.67
C ARG A 273 -17.08 -7.03 -0.27
N PRO A 274 -18.21 -7.77 -0.14
CA PRO A 274 -19.41 -7.41 -0.88
C PRO A 274 -19.87 -5.99 -0.53
N ILE A 275 -20.27 -5.22 -1.56
CA ILE A 275 -20.78 -3.85 -1.44
C ILE A 275 -22.22 -3.84 -1.97
N GLN A 276 -23.16 -3.29 -1.20
CA GLN A 276 -24.56 -3.27 -1.55
C GLN A 276 -24.91 -2.05 -2.43
N PRO A 277 -26.00 -2.10 -3.24
CA PRO A 277 -26.48 -0.94 -3.98
C PRO A 277 -26.76 0.24 -3.03
N GLY A 278 -26.30 1.44 -3.40
CA GLY A 278 -26.42 2.64 -2.57
C GLY A 278 -25.35 2.77 -1.47
N GLU A 279 -24.58 1.72 -1.20
CA GLU A 279 -23.49 1.79 -0.23
C GLU A 279 -22.34 2.65 -0.76
N GLU A 280 -21.78 3.51 0.11
CA GLU A 280 -20.60 4.32 -0.19
C GLU A 280 -19.37 3.43 -0.39
N ILE A 281 -18.64 3.67 -1.47
CA ILE A 281 -17.38 2.99 -1.76
C ILE A 281 -16.26 3.74 -1.06
N THR A 282 -15.58 3.07 -0.15
CA THR A 282 -14.56 3.66 0.71
C THR A 282 -13.21 2.97 0.55
N ILE A 283 -12.15 3.77 0.65
CA ILE A 283 -10.74 3.30 0.72
C ILE A 283 -10.11 3.77 2.03
N SER A 284 -8.89 3.37 2.32
CA SER A 284 -8.14 3.95 3.42
C SER A 284 -7.09 4.93 2.92
N TYR A 285 -7.03 6.11 3.54
CA TYR A 285 -5.98 7.13 3.31
C TYR A 285 -4.79 6.94 4.25
N ILE A 286 -4.94 6.10 5.29
CA ILE A 286 -3.99 5.93 6.39
C ILE A 286 -3.66 4.46 6.62
N ALA A 287 -2.64 4.19 7.42
CA ALA A 287 -2.31 2.84 7.86
C ALA A 287 -3.41 2.28 8.77
N LEU A 288 -4.03 1.17 8.38
CA LEU A 288 -5.21 0.60 9.04
C LEU A 288 -4.89 -0.06 10.38
N LEU A 289 -3.66 -0.52 10.56
CA LEU A 289 -3.22 -1.22 11.79
C LEU A 289 -2.56 -0.30 12.82
N ASN A 290 -2.75 1.00 12.68
CA ASN A 290 -2.42 1.97 13.72
C ASN A 290 -3.50 1.98 14.81
N GLY A 291 -3.10 2.36 16.02
CA GLY A 291 -4.00 2.61 17.14
C GLY A 291 -4.95 3.78 16.90
N THR A 292 -6.00 3.90 17.70
CA THR A 292 -7.04 4.92 17.50
C THR A 292 -6.49 6.34 17.51
N LEU A 293 -5.57 6.70 18.45
CA LEU A 293 -4.95 8.03 18.48
C LEU A 293 -4.17 8.30 17.21
N GLN A 294 -3.29 7.39 16.79
CA GLN A 294 -2.48 7.52 15.59
C GLN A 294 -3.32 7.67 14.31
N ARG A 295 -4.47 6.96 14.23
CA ARG A 295 -5.40 7.10 13.11
C ARG A 295 -6.08 8.47 13.11
N LYS A 296 -6.49 8.99 14.30
CA LYS A 296 -7.05 10.33 14.42
C LYS A 296 -6.06 11.40 13.97
N GLU A 297 -4.82 11.34 14.44
CA GLU A 297 -3.76 12.25 14.02
C GLU A 297 -3.51 12.18 12.51
N SER A 298 -3.51 10.95 11.95
CA SER A 298 -3.34 10.75 10.52
C SER A 298 -4.49 11.34 9.71
N CYS A 299 -5.74 11.20 10.17
CA CYS A 299 -6.92 11.83 9.55
C CYS A 299 -6.89 13.37 9.67
N ALA A 300 -6.42 13.89 10.82
CA ALA A 300 -6.30 15.34 11.04
C ALA A 300 -5.33 16.01 10.03
N ARG A 301 -4.35 15.28 9.50
CA ARG A 301 -3.46 15.79 8.43
C ARG A 301 -4.20 16.03 7.11
N TYR A 302 -5.37 15.40 6.92
CA TYR A 302 -6.29 15.62 5.82
C TYR A 302 -7.44 16.56 6.21
N TYR A 303 -7.38 17.18 7.40
CA TYR A 303 -8.35 18.15 7.94
C TYR A 303 -9.76 17.59 8.14
N PHE A 304 -9.90 16.30 8.48
CA PHE A 304 -11.18 15.71 8.84
C PHE A 304 -11.06 14.79 10.09
N THR A 305 -12.20 14.59 10.75
CA THR A 305 -12.37 13.58 11.81
C THR A 305 -13.13 12.38 11.25
N CYS A 306 -12.56 11.19 11.36
CA CYS A 306 -13.20 9.97 10.88
C CYS A 306 -14.30 9.49 11.84
N ASP A 307 -15.50 9.28 11.30
CA ASP A 307 -16.70 8.80 11.98
C ASP A 307 -17.12 7.37 11.56
N CYS A 308 -16.21 6.61 10.94
CA CYS A 308 -16.49 5.25 10.51
C CYS A 308 -16.84 4.32 11.68
N PRO A 309 -17.51 3.17 11.45
CA PRO A 309 -17.95 2.25 12.51
C PRO A 309 -16.84 1.85 13.49
N ARG A 310 -15.58 1.72 13.02
CA ARG A 310 -14.45 1.43 13.89
C ARG A 310 -14.05 2.60 14.79
N CYS A 311 -14.15 3.84 14.28
CA CYS A 311 -13.71 5.01 15.05
C CYS A 311 -14.71 5.47 16.09
N VAL A 312 -16.01 5.19 15.89
CA VAL A 312 -17.06 5.53 16.85
C VAL A 312 -17.25 4.46 17.94
N ASP A 313 -16.80 3.23 17.69
CA ASP A 313 -16.84 2.13 18.64
C ASP A 313 -15.57 2.12 19.50
N PRO A 314 -15.67 2.36 20.83
CA PRO A 314 -14.52 2.31 21.73
C PRO A 314 -13.79 0.97 21.77
N THR A 315 -14.51 -0.14 21.45
CA THR A 315 -13.91 -1.49 21.37
C THR A 315 -13.27 -1.79 20.02
N GLU A 316 -13.35 -0.87 19.07
CA GLU A 316 -12.87 -1.06 17.71
C GLU A 316 -13.42 -2.38 17.09
N LEU A 317 -14.75 -2.48 17.00
CA LEU A 317 -15.48 -3.65 16.51
C LEU A 317 -15.23 -4.93 17.33
N GLY A 318 -15.11 -4.77 18.64
CA GLY A 318 -14.87 -5.87 19.58
C GLY A 318 -13.43 -6.41 19.57
N THR A 319 -12.52 -5.78 18.82
CA THR A 319 -11.10 -6.20 18.77
C THR A 319 -10.28 -5.68 19.94
N HIS A 320 -10.69 -4.55 20.54
CA HIS A 320 -9.94 -3.85 21.57
C HIS A 320 -8.50 -3.48 21.14
N PHE A 321 -8.36 -3.11 19.87
CA PHE A 321 -7.05 -2.95 19.22
C PHE A 321 -6.19 -1.82 19.81
N SER A 322 -6.81 -0.87 20.54
CA SER A 322 -6.11 0.19 21.26
C SER A 322 -6.34 0.17 22.78
N SER A 323 -6.96 -0.89 23.30
CA SER A 323 -7.36 -0.94 24.72
C SER A 323 -6.24 -1.43 25.61
N ILE A 324 -6.11 -0.82 26.81
CA ILE A 324 -5.19 -1.24 27.86
C ILE A 324 -5.94 -1.87 29.01
N LYS A 325 -5.28 -2.71 29.81
CA LYS A 325 -5.91 -3.38 30.96
C LYS A 325 -6.21 -2.39 32.08
N CYS A 326 -7.42 -2.45 32.63
CA CYS A 326 -7.78 -1.65 33.77
C CYS A 326 -7.09 -2.18 35.04
N GLN A 327 -6.30 -1.34 35.69
CA GLN A 327 -5.56 -1.71 36.89
C GLN A 327 -6.47 -1.70 38.15
N GLN A 328 -7.60 -1.00 38.10
CA GLN A 328 -8.53 -0.91 39.22
C GLN A 328 -9.41 -2.15 39.37
N CYS A 329 -10.22 -2.46 38.36
CA CYS A 329 -11.09 -3.63 38.43
C CYS A 329 -10.39 -4.93 38.03
N ARG A 330 -9.29 -4.87 37.27
CA ARG A 330 -8.49 -5.99 36.76
C ARG A 330 -9.23 -6.96 35.82
N THR A 331 -10.51 -6.72 35.57
CA THR A 331 -11.35 -7.48 34.63
C THR A 331 -11.49 -6.75 33.30
N GLY A 332 -11.86 -5.47 33.34
CA GLY A 332 -12.13 -4.66 32.17
C GLY A 332 -10.91 -4.12 31.44
N TYR A 333 -11.22 -3.42 30.35
CA TYR A 333 -10.25 -2.71 29.53
C TYR A 333 -10.62 -1.24 29.42
N ILE A 334 -9.62 -0.39 29.41
CA ILE A 334 -9.73 1.05 29.23
C ILE A 334 -9.59 1.33 27.73
N SER A 335 -10.61 1.91 27.14
CA SER A 335 -10.71 2.25 25.71
C SER A 335 -10.96 3.74 25.54
N LEU A 336 -10.67 4.23 24.33
CA LEU A 336 -10.86 5.62 23.98
C LEU A 336 -12.33 5.90 23.65
N HIS A 337 -12.98 6.77 24.42
CA HIS A 337 -14.34 7.21 24.19
C HIS A 337 -14.37 8.65 23.63
N MET A 338 -15.23 8.87 22.65
CA MET A 338 -15.51 10.21 22.12
C MET A 338 -16.64 10.84 22.94
N GLY A 339 -16.33 11.85 23.74
CA GLY A 339 -17.35 12.63 24.43
C GLY A 339 -18.07 13.60 23.49
N ASN A 340 -19.24 14.09 23.89
CA ASN A 340 -20.06 15.05 23.14
C ASN A 340 -19.37 16.43 22.91
N SER A 341 -18.23 16.69 23.55
CA SER A 341 -17.53 17.99 23.57
C SER A 341 -16.10 17.91 23.05
N ALA A 342 -15.80 17.13 22.04
CA ALA A 342 -14.44 16.96 21.49
C ALA A 342 -13.38 16.47 22.54
N MET A 343 -13.76 16.29 23.81
CA MET A 343 -12.88 15.75 24.84
C MET A 343 -12.80 14.24 24.69
N VAL A 344 -11.59 13.80 24.47
CA VAL A 344 -11.23 12.39 24.38
C VAL A 344 -11.01 11.87 25.79
N GLN A 345 -11.70 10.79 26.16
CA GLN A 345 -11.58 10.18 27.49
C GLN A 345 -11.24 8.70 27.36
N TRP A 346 -10.30 8.26 28.17
CA TRP A 346 -9.97 6.85 28.36
C TRP A 346 -10.79 6.29 29.52
N ILE A 347 -11.73 5.40 29.21
CA ILE A 347 -12.72 4.90 30.20
C ILE A 347 -12.70 3.37 30.19
N CYS A 348 -12.75 2.77 31.37
CA CYS A 348 -12.93 1.34 31.55
C CYS A 348 -14.37 0.93 31.24
N GLY A 349 -14.57 -0.05 30.34
CA GLY A 349 -15.90 -0.56 30.01
C GLY A 349 -16.64 -1.24 31.17
N ASP A 350 -15.92 -1.81 32.18
CA ASP A 350 -16.53 -2.56 33.28
C ASP A 350 -16.81 -1.67 34.50
N CYS A 351 -15.85 -0.84 34.91
CA CYS A 351 -15.95 -0.08 36.16
C CYS A 351 -16.05 1.44 35.99
N SER A 352 -16.10 1.92 34.74
CA SER A 352 -16.17 3.34 34.36
C SER A 352 -15.02 4.21 34.89
N GLN A 353 -13.95 3.60 35.40
CA GLN A 353 -12.74 4.34 35.78
C GLN A 353 -12.16 5.07 34.58
N THR A 354 -11.91 6.36 34.74
CA THR A 354 -11.20 7.18 33.75
C THR A 354 -9.70 7.14 33.98
N ARG A 355 -8.92 7.27 32.92
CA ARG A 355 -7.47 7.41 32.97
C ARG A 355 -7.03 8.61 32.14
N PRO A 356 -6.16 9.50 32.70
CA PRO A 356 -5.56 10.60 31.94
C PRO A 356 -4.76 10.09 30.74
N ILE A 357 -4.72 10.89 29.66
CA ILE A 357 -4.07 10.48 28.41
C ILE A 357 -2.56 10.27 28.59
N ASP A 358 -1.89 11.16 29.33
CA ASP A 358 -0.46 11.08 29.67
C ASP A 358 -0.10 9.72 30.31
N GLN A 359 -0.92 9.25 31.25
CA GLN A 359 -0.71 7.95 31.88
C GLN A 359 -0.94 6.77 30.93
N VAL A 360 -1.76 6.92 29.89
CA VAL A 360 -1.92 5.89 28.86
C VAL A 360 -0.70 5.92 27.95
N GLU A 361 -0.26 7.10 27.51
CA GLU A 361 0.93 7.30 26.69
C GLU A 361 2.18 6.73 27.37
N ASP A 362 2.38 6.99 28.67
CA ASP A 362 3.48 6.41 29.47
C ASP A 362 3.53 4.88 29.36
N VAL A 363 2.38 4.21 29.44
CA VAL A 363 2.30 2.74 29.31
C VAL A 363 2.69 2.26 27.92
N LEU A 364 2.26 2.99 26.89
CA LEU A 364 2.54 2.64 25.50
C LEU A 364 4.02 2.88 25.15
N ASP A 365 4.56 4.02 25.59
CA ASP A 365 5.96 4.40 25.38
C ASP A 365 6.92 3.45 26.12
N TYR A 366 6.56 3.05 27.34
CA TYR A 366 7.35 2.08 28.10
C TYR A 366 7.41 0.72 27.38
N PHE A 367 6.29 0.24 26.84
CA PHE A 367 6.28 -0.99 26.03
C PHE A 367 7.16 -0.84 24.79
N ASP A 368 7.04 0.26 24.05
CA ASP A 368 7.80 0.50 22.82
C ASP A 368 9.31 0.53 23.10
N MET A 369 9.71 1.25 24.15
CA MET A 369 11.10 1.29 24.60
C MET A 369 11.62 -0.10 25.00
N GLU A 370 10.89 -0.82 25.86
CA GLU A 370 11.31 -2.13 26.35
C GLU A 370 11.40 -3.17 25.21
N SER A 371 10.44 -3.17 24.30
CA SER A 371 10.41 -4.07 23.17
C SER A 371 11.62 -3.87 22.24
N LYS A 372 12.00 -2.62 21.97
CA LYS A 372 13.17 -2.27 21.15
C LYS A 372 14.50 -2.61 21.81
N LEU A 373 14.60 -2.40 23.13
CA LEU A 373 15.85 -2.71 23.88
C LEU A 373 16.05 -4.21 24.12
N SER A 374 14.96 -4.97 24.23
CA SER A 374 15.04 -6.38 24.65
C SER A 374 15.14 -7.37 23.51
N CYS A 375 14.85 -6.97 22.28
CA CYS A 375 14.78 -7.87 21.13
C CYS A 375 15.69 -7.39 20.00
N ASP A 376 16.72 -8.16 19.70
CA ASP A 376 17.57 -7.94 18.53
C ASP A 376 16.93 -8.62 17.30
N LEU A 377 16.44 -7.81 16.36
CA LEU A 377 15.83 -8.28 15.11
C LEU A 377 16.87 -8.84 14.11
N GLN A 378 18.14 -8.60 14.34
CA GLN A 378 19.23 -9.13 13.51
C GLN A 378 19.66 -10.53 13.98
N GLU A 379 19.56 -10.81 15.29
CA GLU A 379 19.87 -12.13 15.83
C GLU A 379 18.67 -13.09 15.66
N CYS A 380 18.85 -14.16 14.90
CA CYS A 380 17.83 -15.18 14.67
C CYS A 380 18.18 -16.48 15.42
N SER A 381 18.00 -16.47 16.75
CA SER A 381 18.35 -17.58 17.65
C SER A 381 17.18 -17.99 18.55
N MET A 382 17.27 -19.18 19.16
CA MET A 382 16.30 -19.61 20.19
C MET A 382 16.34 -18.70 21.43
N ARG A 383 17.42 -17.97 21.66
CA ARG A 383 17.52 -16.95 22.71
C ARG A 383 16.59 -15.78 22.38
N THR A 384 16.67 -15.26 21.16
CA THR A 384 15.81 -14.18 20.67
C THR A 384 14.34 -14.58 20.74
N VAL A 385 14.00 -15.81 20.33
CA VAL A 385 12.64 -16.36 20.46
C VAL A 385 12.13 -16.29 21.90
N LYS A 386 12.95 -16.66 22.88
CA LYS A 386 12.59 -16.59 24.31
C LYS A 386 12.44 -15.15 24.80
N GLN A 387 13.21 -14.20 24.27
CA GLN A 387 13.06 -12.77 24.60
C GLN A 387 11.71 -12.27 24.14
N PHE A 388 11.29 -12.55 22.90
CA PHE A 388 9.96 -12.19 22.40
C PHE A 388 8.86 -12.80 23.27
N GLU A 389 8.96 -14.07 23.64
CA GLU A 389 7.98 -14.73 24.51
C GLU A 389 7.92 -14.11 25.92
N SER A 390 9.06 -13.70 26.45
CA SER A 390 9.11 -13.03 27.77
C SER A 390 8.34 -11.70 27.74
N ILE A 391 8.54 -10.88 26.70
CA ILE A 391 7.80 -9.62 26.52
C ILE A 391 6.30 -9.90 26.38
N LEU A 392 5.90 -10.80 25.47
CA LEU A 392 4.48 -11.15 25.30
C LEU A 392 3.87 -11.62 26.61
N THR A 393 4.54 -12.46 27.39
CA THR A 393 4.04 -12.98 28.68
C THR A 393 3.83 -11.88 29.71
N ARG A 394 4.61 -10.80 29.67
CA ARG A 394 4.47 -9.68 30.61
C ARG A 394 3.30 -8.76 30.26
N TYR A 395 3.07 -8.52 28.97
CA TYR A 395 2.13 -7.49 28.52
C TYR A 395 0.77 -8.03 28.07
N GLU A 396 0.72 -9.18 27.40
CA GLU A 396 -0.50 -9.74 26.81
C GLU A 396 -1.55 -10.05 27.87
N GLY A 397 -2.71 -9.40 27.80
CA GLY A 397 -3.83 -9.56 28.72
C GLY A 397 -3.60 -9.03 30.14
N LYS A 398 -2.39 -8.54 30.46
CA LYS A 398 -2.00 -8.02 31.78
C LYS A 398 -1.85 -6.50 31.81
N VAL A 399 -1.30 -5.93 30.75
CA VAL A 399 -1.09 -4.48 30.56
C VAL A 399 -1.83 -4.02 29.31
N LEU A 400 -1.65 -4.71 28.21
CA LEU A 400 -2.27 -4.45 26.92
C LEU A 400 -3.29 -5.54 26.62
N HIS A 401 -4.37 -5.19 25.89
CA HIS A 401 -5.29 -6.22 25.38
C HIS A 401 -4.52 -7.15 24.43
N GLU A 402 -4.89 -8.43 24.36
CA GLU A 402 -4.20 -9.42 23.53
C GLU A 402 -4.09 -9.05 22.04
N ASN A 403 -5.06 -8.29 21.53
CA ASN A 403 -5.06 -7.78 20.16
C ASN A 403 -4.50 -6.36 20.01
N HIS A 404 -3.89 -5.79 21.05
CA HIS A 404 -3.41 -4.41 21.03
C HIS A 404 -2.44 -4.16 19.86
N TYR A 405 -2.54 -2.99 19.17
CA TYR A 405 -1.75 -2.69 17.98
C TYR A 405 -0.23 -2.78 18.18
N LEU A 406 0.27 -2.43 19.36
CA LEU A 406 1.70 -2.60 19.68
C LEU A 406 2.08 -4.08 19.77
N LEU A 407 1.24 -4.92 20.39
CA LEU A 407 1.46 -6.36 20.40
C LEU A 407 1.30 -6.98 19.00
N TYR A 408 0.41 -6.40 18.18
CA TYR A 408 0.27 -6.79 16.78
C TYR A 408 1.58 -6.55 16.03
N ALA A 409 2.11 -5.33 16.05
CA ALA A 409 3.38 -4.97 15.40
C ALA A 409 4.56 -5.82 15.93
N PHE A 410 4.65 -5.98 17.24
CA PHE A 410 5.67 -6.82 17.87
C PHE A 410 5.61 -8.29 17.44
N ARG A 411 4.40 -8.82 17.23
CA ARG A 411 4.21 -10.18 16.70
C ARG A 411 4.58 -10.30 15.22
N GLU A 412 4.38 -9.25 14.42
CA GLU A 412 4.90 -9.23 13.04
C GLU A 412 6.42 -9.33 13.02
N ASP A 413 7.12 -8.58 13.88
CA ASP A 413 8.58 -8.69 14.01
C ASP A 413 8.99 -10.08 14.50
N PHE A 414 8.25 -10.66 15.44
CA PHE A 414 8.48 -12.01 15.90
C PHE A 414 8.33 -13.06 14.77
N ILE A 415 7.32 -12.90 13.91
CA ILE A 415 7.15 -13.76 12.73
C ILE A 415 8.35 -13.62 11.80
N ARG A 416 8.85 -12.41 11.55
CA ARG A 416 10.04 -12.18 10.71
C ARG A 416 11.29 -12.86 11.29
N VAL A 417 11.50 -12.78 12.59
CA VAL A 417 12.60 -13.48 13.28
C VAL A 417 12.46 -14.99 13.14
N MET A 418 11.25 -15.54 13.37
CA MET A 418 10.98 -16.98 13.19
C MET A 418 11.18 -17.42 11.74
N TYR A 419 10.74 -16.60 10.77
CA TYR A 419 10.94 -16.87 9.34
C TYR A 419 12.42 -16.92 8.99
N LYS A 420 13.21 -15.90 9.37
CA LYS A 420 14.66 -15.89 9.18
C LYS A 420 15.32 -17.12 9.83
N PHE A 421 14.89 -17.51 11.04
CA PHE A 421 15.35 -18.72 11.70
C PHE A 421 15.08 -20.00 10.87
N LEU A 422 13.94 -20.08 10.21
CA LEU A 422 13.56 -21.21 9.37
C LEU A 422 14.29 -21.24 8.03
N GLU A 423 14.61 -20.07 7.45
CA GLU A 423 15.29 -19.93 6.16
C GLU A 423 16.83 -20.07 6.25
N GLN A 424 17.45 -19.81 7.40
CA GLN A 424 18.87 -20.04 7.60
C GLN A 424 19.17 -21.55 7.42
N GLY A 425 19.74 -21.91 6.27
CA GLY A 425 20.19 -23.27 5.98
C GLY A 425 21.32 -23.73 6.91
N PRO A 426 21.73 -25.00 6.84
CA PRO A 426 22.79 -25.56 7.68
C PRO A 426 24.17 -24.87 7.56
N ASN A 427 24.36 -23.99 6.58
CA ASN A 427 25.58 -23.24 6.29
C ASN A 427 25.50 -21.74 6.63
N GLY A 428 24.46 -21.27 7.32
CA GLY A 428 24.33 -19.86 7.74
C GLY A 428 25.24 -19.50 8.92
N TRP A 429 25.67 -18.25 8.95
CA TRP A 429 26.55 -17.65 9.96
C TRP A 429 26.04 -17.95 11.38
N ASN A 430 26.88 -18.61 12.19
CA ASN A 430 26.65 -19.04 13.57
C ASN A 430 25.75 -20.29 13.72
N THR A 431 26.33 -21.43 13.42
CA THR A 431 25.74 -22.76 13.66
C THR A 431 25.76 -23.14 15.15
N SER A 432 24.95 -22.51 15.98
CA SER A 432 24.44 -23.16 17.16
C SER A 432 23.45 -24.24 16.68
N LYS A 433 23.74 -25.50 17.00
CA LYS A 433 23.06 -26.71 16.51
C LYS A 433 21.52 -26.57 16.53
N ARG A 434 20.92 -26.13 15.40
CA ARG A 434 19.48 -26.09 15.16
C ARG A 434 18.99 -27.54 15.14
N THR A 435 18.11 -27.90 16.07
CA THR A 435 17.53 -29.23 16.14
C THR A 435 16.21 -29.32 15.37
N ALA A 436 15.85 -30.51 14.92
CA ALA A 436 14.51 -30.76 14.35
C ALA A 436 13.39 -30.38 15.33
N ARG A 437 13.65 -30.53 16.64
CA ARG A 437 12.75 -30.10 17.71
C ARG A 437 12.54 -28.57 17.71
N ASP A 438 13.61 -27.77 17.54
CA ASP A 438 13.53 -26.31 17.49
C ASP A 438 12.71 -25.85 16.28
N VAL A 439 12.96 -26.44 15.11
CA VAL A 439 12.17 -26.18 13.88
C VAL A 439 10.69 -26.45 14.10
N LYS A 440 10.32 -27.57 14.70
CA LYS A 440 8.93 -27.92 15.01
C LYS A 440 8.30 -26.94 15.98
N ILE A 441 9.03 -26.53 17.03
CA ILE A 441 8.57 -25.53 18.00
C ILE A 441 8.29 -24.19 17.28
N ILE A 442 9.23 -23.70 16.47
CA ILE A 442 9.12 -22.42 15.76
C ILE A 442 7.94 -22.43 14.79
N LYS A 443 7.79 -23.48 13.97
CA LYS A 443 6.65 -23.63 13.06
C LYS A 443 5.31 -23.59 13.79
N THR A 444 5.17 -24.35 14.88
CA THR A 444 3.94 -24.39 15.69
C THR A 444 3.61 -23.01 16.25
N LYS A 445 4.61 -22.27 16.77
CA LYS A 445 4.42 -20.90 17.27
C LYS A 445 4.04 -19.94 16.16
N MET A 446 4.71 -19.99 15.02
CA MET A 446 4.40 -19.15 13.85
C MET A 446 2.95 -19.34 13.40
N VAL A 447 2.50 -20.59 13.22
CA VAL A 447 1.12 -20.91 12.84
C VAL A 447 0.11 -20.31 13.85
N LYS A 448 0.37 -20.47 15.16
CA LYS A 448 -0.49 -19.94 16.21
C LYS A 448 -0.60 -18.41 16.14
N ILE A 449 0.54 -17.72 16.05
CA ILE A 449 0.60 -16.25 16.03
C ILE A 449 -0.04 -15.72 14.74
N VAL A 450 0.29 -16.27 13.58
CA VAL A 450 -0.28 -15.83 12.31
C VAL A 450 -1.80 -15.98 12.27
N ARG A 451 -2.34 -17.11 12.74
CA ARG A 451 -3.79 -17.30 12.82
C ARG A 451 -4.47 -16.29 13.72
N MET A 452 -3.83 -15.89 14.83
CA MET A 452 -4.34 -14.85 15.70
C MET A 452 -4.34 -13.47 15.02
N LEU A 453 -3.25 -13.09 14.34
CA LEU A 453 -3.16 -11.84 13.58
C LEU A 453 -4.19 -11.80 12.44
N LEU A 454 -4.40 -12.91 11.73
CA LEU A 454 -5.40 -13.00 10.67
C LEU A 454 -6.83 -12.76 11.17
N LYS A 455 -7.19 -13.15 12.40
CA LYS A 455 -8.50 -12.84 12.97
C LYS A 455 -8.72 -11.33 13.06
N THR A 456 -7.76 -10.59 13.58
CA THR A 456 -7.84 -9.13 13.70
C THR A 456 -7.82 -8.44 12.33
N VAL A 457 -6.93 -8.87 11.43
CA VAL A 457 -6.85 -8.32 10.06
C VAL A 457 -8.16 -8.53 9.30
N ASN A 458 -8.80 -9.69 9.43
CA ASN A 458 -10.06 -9.97 8.75
C ASN A 458 -11.23 -9.09 9.24
N VAL A 459 -11.16 -8.53 10.47
CA VAL A 459 -12.16 -7.55 10.94
C VAL A 459 -11.97 -6.21 10.24
N PHE A 460 -10.74 -5.71 10.15
CA PHE A 460 -10.47 -4.37 9.63
C PHE A 460 -10.29 -4.33 8.12
N THR A 461 -9.66 -5.35 7.55
CA THR A 461 -9.26 -5.39 6.15
C THR A 461 -9.50 -6.76 5.52
N PRO A 462 -10.75 -7.20 5.42
CA PRO A 462 -11.05 -8.47 4.76
C PRO A 462 -10.68 -8.42 3.27
N GLY A 463 -10.48 -9.59 2.67
CA GLY A 463 -10.29 -9.73 1.22
C GLY A 463 -8.86 -9.44 0.73
N PRO A 464 -8.70 -8.91 -0.49
CA PRO A 464 -7.41 -8.81 -1.18
C PRO A 464 -6.57 -7.64 -0.68
N ARG A 465 -5.83 -7.81 0.39
CA ARG A 465 -4.87 -6.85 0.94
C ARG A 465 -3.49 -7.48 1.08
N SER A 466 -2.42 -6.78 0.67
CA SER A 466 -1.03 -7.25 0.75
C SER A 466 -0.69 -7.82 2.13
N LEU A 467 -0.97 -7.06 3.19
CA LEU A 467 -0.77 -7.50 4.57
C LEU A 467 -1.39 -8.88 4.86
N ARG A 468 -2.64 -9.11 4.43
CA ARG A 468 -3.30 -10.40 4.58
C ARG A 468 -2.61 -11.48 3.76
N GLY A 469 -2.17 -11.14 2.56
CA GLY A 469 -1.37 -12.03 1.71
C GLY A 469 -0.05 -12.44 2.35
N LYS A 470 0.69 -11.49 2.94
CA LYS A 470 1.92 -11.76 3.69
C LYS A 470 1.69 -12.69 4.89
N LEU A 471 0.64 -12.47 5.66
CA LEU A 471 0.29 -13.37 6.77
C LEU A 471 -0.04 -14.79 6.29
N LEU A 472 -0.78 -14.91 5.19
CA LEU A 472 -1.07 -16.22 4.58
C LEU A 472 0.22 -16.90 4.06
N TYR A 473 1.15 -16.15 3.50
CA TYR A 473 2.48 -16.66 3.12
C TYR A 473 3.21 -17.24 4.34
N TYR A 474 3.31 -16.49 5.45
CA TYR A 474 3.95 -16.99 6.68
C TYR A 474 3.20 -18.19 7.28
N LEU A 475 1.88 -18.26 7.11
CA LEU A 475 1.11 -19.45 7.48
C LEU A 475 1.55 -20.66 6.67
N CYS A 476 1.73 -20.51 5.35
CA CYS A 476 2.22 -21.58 4.49
C CYS A 476 3.61 -22.07 4.91
N ILE A 477 4.52 -21.15 5.25
CA ILE A 477 5.86 -21.52 5.75
C ILE A 477 5.78 -22.33 7.04
N GLY A 478 4.90 -21.95 7.96
CA GLY A 478 4.68 -22.67 9.22
C GLY A 478 4.04 -24.06 9.02
N LEU A 479 3.15 -24.21 8.03
CA LEU A 479 2.44 -25.45 7.71
C LEU A 479 3.26 -26.43 6.84
N ARG A 480 4.33 -25.94 6.18
CA ARG A 480 5.16 -26.74 5.28
C ARG A 480 5.97 -27.78 6.03
N ASP A 481 5.75 -29.07 5.77
CA ASP A 481 6.61 -30.16 6.26
C ASP A 481 7.80 -30.36 5.31
N LYS A 482 9.00 -29.85 5.72
CA LYS A 482 10.24 -30.09 4.94
C LYS A 482 10.67 -31.56 4.98
N ASP A 483 10.23 -32.32 5.98
CA ASP A 483 10.64 -33.73 6.15
C ASP A 483 10.00 -34.68 5.13
N ALA A 484 8.85 -34.31 4.57
CA ALA A 484 8.19 -35.08 3.50
C ALA A 484 8.91 -34.95 2.14
N LEU A 485 9.68 -33.88 1.91
CA LEU A 485 10.44 -33.67 0.67
C LEU A 485 11.81 -34.38 0.69
N ASN A 486 12.43 -34.54 1.87
CA ASN A 486 13.73 -35.19 2.01
C ASN A 486 13.66 -36.74 2.04
N GLN A 487 12.48 -37.32 2.16
CA GLN A 487 12.31 -38.78 2.10
C GLN A 487 12.34 -39.34 0.67
N ASN A 488 12.24 -38.50 -0.37
CA ASN A 488 12.31 -38.94 -1.76
C ASN A 488 13.70 -38.83 -2.40
N ASP A 489 14.67 -38.19 -1.76
CA ASP A 489 16.06 -38.09 -2.28
C ASP A 489 17.01 -39.19 -1.78
N GLY A 490 16.49 -40.16 -1.06
CA GLY A 490 17.26 -41.29 -0.49
C GLY A 490 17.44 -42.49 -1.40
N SER A 491 17.11 -42.44 -2.69
CA SER A 491 17.45 -43.51 -3.64
C SER A 491 18.78 -43.21 -4.33
N SER A 492 19.84 -43.81 -3.79
CA SER A 492 21.14 -43.92 -4.45
C SER A 492 20.96 -44.51 -5.85
N MET A 493 21.11 -43.68 -6.87
CA MET A 493 21.36 -44.20 -8.22
C MET A 493 22.86 -44.30 -8.41
N GLY A 494 23.34 -45.54 -8.40
CA GLY A 494 24.66 -45.91 -8.88
C GLY A 494 24.79 -45.52 -10.35
N TYR A 495 25.92 -44.89 -10.64
CA TYR A 495 26.38 -44.65 -12.01
C TYR A 495 26.57 -45.99 -12.71
N ASN A 496 25.82 -46.24 -13.81
CA ASN A 496 26.37 -47.01 -14.91
C ASN A 496 25.53 -46.81 -16.22
N ASN A 497 26.29 -46.46 -17.26
CA ASN A 497 26.06 -46.66 -18.70
C ASN A 497 25.07 -45.81 -19.49
N LEU A 498 25.70 -44.99 -20.31
CA LEU A 498 25.28 -44.45 -21.59
C LEU A 498 24.59 -45.50 -22.47
N ASN A 499 23.39 -45.19 -23.03
CA ASN A 499 23.09 -45.46 -24.43
C ASN A 499 21.97 -44.56 -24.95
N ASP A 500 22.21 -44.03 -26.16
CA ASP A 500 21.36 -43.26 -27.00
C ASP A 500 19.93 -43.76 -27.13
N LYS A 501 18.94 -42.87 -27.00
CA LYS A 501 17.82 -42.66 -27.94
C LYS A 501 16.85 -41.64 -27.32
N GLY A 502 16.67 -40.49 -28.00
CA GLY A 502 15.76 -39.46 -27.62
C GLY A 502 14.29 -39.88 -27.58
N VAL A 503 13.64 -39.60 -26.47
CA VAL A 503 12.19 -39.35 -26.37
C VAL A 503 12.02 -38.33 -25.24
N ALA A 504 11.48 -37.18 -25.60
CA ALA A 504 11.00 -36.21 -24.62
C ALA A 504 9.87 -36.87 -23.81
N GLN A 505 10.15 -37.20 -22.57
CA GLN A 505 9.12 -37.62 -21.62
C GLN A 505 8.69 -36.42 -20.76
N ASP A 506 7.41 -36.08 -20.91
CA ASP A 506 6.70 -35.10 -20.09
C ASP A 506 6.98 -35.33 -18.60
N TYR A 507 7.66 -34.34 -17.96
CA TYR A 507 7.72 -34.24 -16.52
C TYR A 507 6.34 -33.76 -16.01
N LYS A 508 5.39 -34.67 -15.85
CA LYS A 508 4.27 -34.49 -14.94
C LYS A 508 4.79 -34.58 -13.52
N VAL A 509 5.20 -33.43 -12.95
CA VAL A 509 5.52 -33.32 -11.54
C VAL A 509 4.28 -33.65 -10.72
N GLN A 510 4.39 -34.68 -9.89
CA GLN A 510 3.32 -35.20 -9.03
C GLN A 510 2.94 -34.16 -7.95
N ILE A 511 1.84 -33.46 -8.16
CA ILE A 511 1.19 -32.53 -7.18
C ILE A 511 0.50 -33.33 -6.05
N HIS A 512 0.98 -34.49 -5.65
CA HIS A 512 0.13 -35.46 -4.92
C HIS A 512 0.22 -35.46 -3.38
N ASN A 513 0.97 -34.53 -2.68
CA ASN A 513 1.04 -34.59 -1.22
C ASN A 513 1.08 -33.26 -0.46
N VAL A 514 0.52 -32.17 -1.01
CA VAL A 514 0.39 -30.93 -0.24
C VAL A 514 -0.88 -31.00 0.60
N ALA A 515 -0.78 -30.79 1.91
CA ALA A 515 -1.94 -30.78 2.81
C ALA A 515 -3.02 -29.80 2.30
N PRO A 516 -4.31 -30.16 2.34
CA PRO A 516 -5.40 -29.33 1.77
C PRO A 516 -5.41 -27.89 2.31
N GLU A 517 -5.15 -27.69 3.59
CA GLU A 517 -5.06 -26.35 4.20
C GLU A 517 -3.90 -25.54 3.60
N LEU A 518 -2.74 -26.12 3.45
CA LEU A 518 -1.57 -25.45 2.86
C LEU A 518 -1.85 -25.05 1.41
N LYS A 519 -2.46 -25.96 0.63
CA LYS A 519 -2.79 -25.69 -0.78
C LYS A 519 -3.78 -24.54 -0.93
N THR A 520 -4.88 -24.54 -0.18
CA THR A 520 -5.89 -23.47 -0.24
C THR A 520 -5.33 -22.15 0.22
N THR A 521 -4.55 -22.15 1.31
CA THR A 521 -3.89 -20.94 1.85
C THR A 521 -2.88 -20.36 0.84
N ALA A 522 -2.07 -21.20 0.20
CA ALA A 522 -1.09 -20.76 -0.79
C ALA A 522 -1.75 -20.17 -2.05
N ILE A 523 -2.82 -20.80 -2.56
CA ILE A 523 -3.58 -20.27 -3.70
C ILE A 523 -4.17 -18.88 -3.37
N GLU A 524 -4.74 -18.71 -2.19
CA GLU A 524 -5.29 -17.43 -1.77
C GLU A 524 -4.18 -16.38 -1.60
N ALA A 525 -3.06 -16.73 -0.99
CA ALA A 525 -1.90 -15.84 -0.83
C ALA A 525 -1.36 -15.39 -2.20
N ILE A 526 -1.14 -16.31 -3.14
CA ILE A 526 -0.70 -16.01 -4.52
C ILE A 526 -1.67 -15.03 -5.18
N LYS A 527 -2.97 -15.30 -5.10
CA LYS A 527 -4.00 -14.42 -5.70
C LYS A 527 -3.94 -13.00 -5.14
N ILE A 528 -3.71 -12.84 -3.84
CA ILE A 528 -3.61 -11.54 -3.19
C ILE A 528 -2.31 -10.82 -3.58
N LEU A 529 -1.17 -11.49 -3.42
CA LEU A 529 0.15 -10.90 -3.59
C LEU A 529 0.47 -10.60 -5.06
N SER A 530 -0.13 -11.33 -6.01
CA SER A 530 -0.01 -11.02 -7.45
C SER A 530 -0.70 -9.72 -7.87
N LEU A 531 -1.46 -9.06 -6.97
CA LEU A 531 -1.98 -7.72 -7.22
C LEU A 531 -0.92 -6.63 -7.02
N GLU A 532 0.13 -6.92 -6.27
CA GLU A 532 1.18 -5.95 -5.96
C GLU A 532 2.17 -5.79 -7.14
N PRO A 533 2.88 -4.66 -7.24
CA PRO A 533 3.82 -4.39 -8.32
C PRO A 533 4.94 -5.43 -8.40
N GLN A 534 5.48 -5.63 -9.61
CA GLN A 534 6.69 -6.43 -9.81
C GLN A 534 7.89 -5.77 -9.12
N GLY A 535 8.85 -6.60 -8.63
CA GLY A 535 10.03 -6.11 -7.91
C GLY A 535 9.80 -5.83 -6.43
N THR A 536 8.62 -6.11 -5.88
CA THR A 536 8.34 -6.04 -4.45
C THR A 536 8.62 -7.35 -3.73
N GLU A 537 8.76 -7.31 -2.38
CA GLU A 537 8.82 -8.51 -1.54
C GLU A 537 7.63 -9.46 -1.81
N ASP A 538 6.45 -8.89 -2.06
CA ASP A 538 5.24 -9.63 -2.36
C ASP A 538 5.37 -10.49 -3.62
N ALA A 539 6.05 -9.99 -4.65
CA ALA A 539 6.33 -10.75 -5.87
C ALA A 539 7.26 -11.95 -5.61
N LEU A 540 8.26 -11.80 -4.73
CA LEU A 540 9.13 -12.91 -4.32
C LEU A 540 8.35 -13.99 -3.56
N PHE A 541 7.44 -13.59 -2.68
CA PHE A 541 6.58 -14.53 -1.96
C PHE A 541 5.69 -15.33 -2.93
N VAL A 542 5.21 -14.71 -4.01
CA VAL A 542 4.45 -15.42 -5.05
C VAL A 542 5.29 -16.51 -5.71
N VAL A 543 6.55 -16.22 -6.08
CA VAL A 543 7.48 -17.21 -6.66
C VAL A 543 7.68 -18.37 -5.69
N GLU A 544 7.96 -18.10 -4.42
CA GLU A 544 8.18 -19.13 -3.42
C GLU A 544 6.93 -19.99 -3.18
N LEU A 545 5.75 -19.37 -3.12
CA LEU A 545 4.49 -20.10 -2.97
C LEU A 545 4.20 -21.03 -4.16
N LYS A 546 4.51 -20.61 -5.39
CA LYS A 546 4.39 -21.46 -6.58
C LYS A 546 5.32 -22.67 -6.52
N LYS A 547 6.58 -22.48 -6.04
CA LYS A 547 7.49 -23.60 -5.78
C LYS A 547 6.94 -24.57 -4.74
N ILE A 548 6.32 -24.06 -3.66
CA ILE A 548 5.65 -24.90 -2.65
C ILE A 548 4.52 -25.73 -3.25
N LEU A 549 3.78 -25.18 -4.23
CA LEU A 549 2.69 -25.86 -4.92
C LEU A 549 3.17 -26.74 -6.08
N GLY A 550 4.44 -26.71 -6.47
CA GLY A 550 4.96 -27.43 -7.64
C GLY A 550 4.37 -26.93 -8.97
N THR A 551 4.09 -25.63 -9.06
CA THR A 551 3.48 -25.00 -10.25
C THR A 551 4.48 -24.13 -11.03
N GLU A 552 5.75 -24.17 -10.67
CA GLU A 552 6.91 -23.65 -11.42
C GLU A 552 7.83 -24.75 -11.85
#